data_152f22417836ac9c954227e16423b52a
#
_entry.id   152f22417836ac9c954227e16423b52a
#
_cell.length_a   1.000
_cell.length_b   1.000
_cell.length_c   1.000
_cell.angle_alpha   90.00
_cell.angle_beta   90.00
_cell.angle_gamma   90.00
#
_symmetry.space_group_name_H-M   'P 1'
#
loop_
_entity.id
_entity.type
_entity.pdbx_description
1 polymer ?
#
loop_
_entity_poly.entity_id
_entity_poly.type
_entity_poly.pdbx_seq_one_letter_code
_entity_poly.pdbx_strand_id
1 'polypeptide(L)'
;TSSIMPQKRNPDTLELTRAVAGDATGELTGLLTTLKGLPRAYNRDLQRAHPHTFRTVDAVVEASSIAAGAVATADWNAEVLAAEADDGFATATGIADLLAMAGLPFRTAHEVVALAAEQAEDSDDGVTAAVLDGAAEEVLGESLFEYVDEASVESALDPADSVASRDSAGGPAPAAVEASISDAREVLSADSDEVAARRGTLDAAAEQLAQEVDRYV
;
A
#
# COMPACT_ATOMS: atom_id res chain seq x y z
N THR A 1 -18.41 14.55 7.10
CA THR A 1 -18.61 16.02 7.17
C THR A 1 -18.55 16.51 8.61
N SER A 2 -17.89 17.65 8.84
CA SER A 2 -17.86 18.28 10.16
C SER A 2 -19.12 19.16 10.37
N SER A 3 -19.71 19.11 11.56
CA SER A 3 -20.83 19.99 11.91
C SER A 3 -20.40 21.44 12.14
N ILE A 4 -19.12 21.69 12.40
CA ILE A 4 -18.57 23.03 12.68
C ILE A 4 -17.95 23.66 11.43
N MET A 5 -17.31 22.84 10.58
CA MET A 5 -16.63 23.27 9.36
C MET A 5 -17.35 22.71 8.13
N PRO A 6 -18.27 23.44 7.51
CA PRO A 6 -19.08 22.91 6.39
C PRO A 6 -18.27 22.46 5.18
N GLN A 7 -17.08 23.05 4.97
CA GLN A 7 -16.18 22.72 3.89
C GLN A 7 -15.36 21.43 4.14
N LYS A 8 -15.26 20.97 5.39
CA LYS A 8 -14.48 19.78 5.75
C LYS A 8 -15.21 18.52 5.28
N ARG A 9 -14.49 17.68 4.55
CA ARG A 9 -14.91 16.33 4.14
C ARG A 9 -13.94 15.32 4.72
N ASN A 10 -14.48 14.31 5.40
CA ASN A 10 -13.71 13.20 5.93
C ASN A 10 -14.02 11.94 5.11
N PRO A 11 -13.07 11.04 4.90
CA PRO A 11 -13.31 9.72 4.30
C PRO A 11 -13.89 8.76 5.34
N ASP A 12 -15.06 9.08 5.92
CA ASP A 12 -15.66 8.37 7.05
C ASP A 12 -15.75 6.85 6.82
N THR A 13 -16.06 6.43 5.59
CA THR A 13 -16.16 5.02 5.21
C THR A 13 -14.81 4.28 5.30
N LEU A 14 -13.72 4.95 4.93
CA LEU A 14 -12.38 4.38 5.03
C LEU A 14 -11.86 4.39 6.47
N GLU A 15 -12.27 5.39 7.28
CA GLU A 15 -11.99 5.41 8.71
C GLU A 15 -12.68 4.23 9.42
N LEU A 16 -13.94 3.95 9.11
CA LEU A 16 -14.67 2.79 9.63
C LEU A 16 -14.08 1.47 9.13
N THR A 17 -13.71 1.37 7.86
CA THR A 17 -13.00 0.20 7.31
C THR A 17 -11.73 -0.12 8.11
N ARG A 18 -10.94 0.91 8.44
CA ARG A 18 -9.76 0.74 9.29
C ARG A 18 -10.11 0.27 10.71
N ALA A 19 -11.21 0.73 11.25
CA ALA A 19 -11.67 0.33 12.59
C ALA A 19 -12.09 -1.14 12.67
N VAL A 20 -12.61 -1.73 11.58
CA VAL A 20 -12.98 -3.16 11.49
C VAL A 20 -11.80 -4.10 11.77
N ALA A 21 -10.56 -3.66 11.55
CA ALA A 21 -9.37 -4.43 11.93
C ALA A 21 -9.34 -4.72 13.44
N GLY A 22 -9.86 -3.80 14.27
CA GLY A 22 -10.02 -4.00 15.71
C GLY A 22 -11.03 -5.10 16.04
N ASP A 23 -12.17 -5.11 15.35
CA ASP A 23 -13.20 -6.15 15.52
C ASP A 23 -12.65 -7.53 15.13
N ALA A 24 -12.00 -7.63 13.96
CA ALA A 24 -11.37 -8.88 13.50
C ALA A 24 -10.31 -9.39 14.49
N THR A 25 -9.50 -8.52 15.07
CA THR A 25 -8.52 -8.87 16.10
C THR A 25 -9.20 -9.37 17.37
N GLY A 26 -10.28 -8.72 17.79
CA GLY A 26 -11.10 -9.15 18.94
C GLY A 26 -11.71 -10.53 18.73
N GLU A 27 -12.26 -10.80 17.56
CA GLU A 27 -12.83 -12.09 17.19
C GLU A 27 -11.75 -13.19 17.12
N LEU A 28 -10.58 -12.92 16.57
CA LEU A 28 -9.43 -13.84 16.57
C LEU A 28 -9.02 -14.19 18.02
N THR A 29 -8.94 -13.20 18.88
CA THR A 29 -8.61 -13.39 20.29
C THR A 29 -9.66 -14.27 20.99
N GLY A 30 -10.94 -14.04 20.72
CA GLY A 30 -12.05 -14.85 21.23
C GLY A 30 -11.97 -16.30 20.77
N LEU A 31 -11.68 -16.53 19.48
CA LEU A 31 -11.46 -17.86 18.90
C LEU A 31 -10.31 -18.59 19.58
N LEU A 32 -9.14 -17.97 19.66
CA LEU A 32 -7.94 -18.56 20.27
C LEU A 32 -8.16 -18.85 21.77
N THR A 33 -8.87 -17.99 22.48
CA THR A 33 -9.22 -18.18 23.88
C THR A 33 -10.17 -19.36 24.06
N THR A 34 -11.16 -19.51 23.18
CA THR A 34 -12.08 -20.68 23.20
C THR A 34 -11.33 -21.99 22.98
N LEU A 35 -10.31 -21.99 22.10
CA LEU A 35 -9.54 -23.20 21.78
C LEU A 35 -8.44 -23.52 22.80
N LYS A 36 -8.03 -22.53 23.61
CA LYS A 36 -6.94 -22.68 24.56
C LYS A 36 -7.23 -23.73 25.63
N GLY A 37 -6.34 -24.72 25.75
CA GLY A 37 -6.35 -25.68 26.84
C GLY A 37 -7.48 -26.75 26.76
N LEU A 38 -8.13 -26.90 25.61
CA LEU A 38 -9.14 -27.94 25.42
C LEU A 38 -8.51 -29.31 25.56
N PRO A 39 -9.10 -30.23 26.37
CA PRO A 39 -8.65 -31.62 26.48
C PRO A 39 -8.97 -32.40 25.20
N ARG A 40 -8.32 -33.54 25.00
CA ARG A 40 -8.65 -34.49 23.93
C ARG A 40 -9.91 -35.27 24.31
N ALA A 41 -11.07 -34.67 24.15
CA ALA A 41 -12.36 -35.22 24.50
C ALA A 41 -13.45 -34.59 23.62
N TYR A 42 -14.73 -34.97 23.89
CA TYR A 42 -15.88 -34.28 23.31
C TYR A 42 -16.03 -32.90 23.93
N ASN A 43 -15.67 -31.84 23.13
CA ASN A 43 -15.63 -30.47 23.58
C ASN A 43 -16.79 -29.67 22.98
N ARG A 44 -17.82 -29.39 23.75
CA ARG A 44 -18.92 -28.49 23.34
C ARG A 44 -18.48 -27.02 23.22
N ASP A 45 -17.36 -26.66 23.83
CA ASP A 45 -16.71 -25.36 23.71
C ASP A 45 -16.52 -24.94 22.24
N LEU A 46 -16.24 -25.90 21.37
CA LEU A 46 -16.06 -25.68 19.93
C LEU A 46 -17.30 -25.07 19.25
N GLN A 47 -18.50 -25.22 19.83
CA GLN A 47 -19.70 -24.56 19.35
C GLN A 47 -19.62 -23.03 19.47
N ARG A 48 -18.76 -22.52 20.34
CA ARG A 48 -18.50 -21.09 20.50
C ARG A 48 -17.37 -20.55 19.60
N ALA A 49 -16.60 -21.43 18.97
CA ALA A 49 -15.50 -21.05 18.07
C ALA A 49 -16.03 -20.53 16.72
N HIS A 50 -16.98 -21.23 16.11
CA HIS A 50 -17.50 -20.89 14.78
C HIS A 50 -18.03 -19.46 14.64
N PRO A 51 -18.82 -18.90 15.61
CA PRO A 51 -19.34 -17.55 15.48
C PRO A 51 -18.24 -16.49 15.35
N HIS A 52 -17.08 -16.67 15.99
CA HIS A 52 -15.95 -15.77 15.85
C HIS A 52 -15.43 -15.72 14.41
N THR A 53 -15.27 -16.90 13.79
CA THR A 53 -14.81 -17.00 12.40
C THR A 53 -15.79 -16.34 11.43
N PHE A 54 -17.08 -16.65 11.54
CA PHE A 54 -18.08 -16.11 10.62
C PHE A 54 -18.23 -14.59 10.77
N ARG A 55 -18.26 -14.04 11.98
CA ARG A 55 -18.31 -12.59 12.18
C ARG A 55 -17.10 -11.89 11.59
N THR A 56 -15.90 -12.48 11.71
CA THR A 56 -14.70 -11.94 11.07
C THR A 56 -14.83 -11.92 9.56
N VAL A 57 -15.27 -13.03 8.95
CA VAL A 57 -15.45 -13.13 7.49
C VAL A 57 -16.46 -12.08 7.00
N ASP A 58 -17.63 -12.00 7.63
CA ASP A 58 -18.68 -11.06 7.25
C ASP A 58 -18.19 -9.60 7.34
N ALA A 59 -17.55 -9.23 8.45
CA ALA A 59 -17.03 -7.90 8.66
C ALA A 59 -15.92 -7.53 7.64
N VAL A 60 -15.01 -8.44 7.33
CA VAL A 60 -13.94 -8.21 6.36
C VAL A 60 -14.49 -8.11 4.94
N VAL A 61 -15.46 -8.94 4.56
CA VAL A 61 -16.11 -8.87 3.23
C VAL A 61 -16.82 -7.53 3.05
N GLU A 62 -17.59 -7.09 4.06
CA GLU A 62 -18.28 -5.79 4.02
C GLU A 62 -17.28 -4.63 3.93
N ALA A 63 -16.28 -4.60 4.80
CA ALA A 63 -15.25 -3.56 4.81
C ALA A 63 -14.46 -3.51 3.49
N SER A 64 -14.08 -4.66 2.94
CA SER A 64 -13.38 -4.75 1.66
C SER A 64 -14.24 -4.25 0.50
N SER A 65 -15.53 -4.56 0.50
CA SER A 65 -16.47 -4.08 -0.53
C SER A 65 -16.63 -2.56 -0.50
N ILE A 66 -16.69 -1.97 0.70
CA ILE A 66 -16.77 -0.52 0.88
C ILE A 66 -15.47 0.14 0.43
N ALA A 67 -14.31 -0.40 0.81
CA ALA A 67 -13.01 0.12 0.40
C ALA A 67 -12.84 0.06 -1.12
N ALA A 68 -13.20 -1.05 -1.76
CA ALA A 68 -13.18 -1.19 -3.21
C ALA A 68 -14.09 -0.17 -3.90
N GLY A 69 -15.29 0.04 -3.38
CA GLY A 69 -16.21 1.08 -3.88
C GLY A 69 -15.63 2.49 -3.76
N ALA A 70 -15.00 2.80 -2.63
CA ALA A 70 -14.37 4.10 -2.42
C ALA A 70 -13.22 4.36 -3.42
N VAL A 71 -12.37 3.36 -3.68
CA VAL A 71 -11.28 3.46 -4.67
C VAL A 71 -11.84 3.58 -6.09
N ALA A 72 -12.86 2.78 -6.43
CA ALA A 72 -13.45 2.78 -7.78
C ALA A 72 -14.19 4.08 -8.14
N THR A 73 -14.64 4.83 -7.14
CA THR A 73 -15.37 6.10 -7.31
C THR A 73 -14.53 7.34 -6.96
N ALA A 74 -13.25 7.17 -6.66
CA ALA A 74 -12.36 8.29 -6.35
C ALA A 74 -12.01 9.07 -7.63
N ASP A 75 -12.13 10.39 -7.55
CA ASP A 75 -11.60 11.30 -8.55
C ASP A 75 -10.18 11.71 -8.16
N TRP A 76 -9.22 11.38 -9.00
CA TRP A 76 -7.82 11.70 -8.80
C TRP A 76 -7.44 12.97 -9.53
N ASN A 77 -7.11 14.03 -8.79
CA ASN A 77 -6.64 15.28 -9.38
C ASN A 77 -5.15 15.15 -9.76
N ALA A 78 -4.90 14.55 -10.93
CA ALA A 78 -3.55 14.24 -11.39
C ALA A 78 -2.68 15.50 -11.55
N GLU A 79 -3.28 16.62 -11.96
CA GLU A 79 -2.54 17.90 -12.14
C GLU A 79 -2.04 18.43 -10.80
N VAL A 80 -2.88 18.44 -9.77
CA VAL A 80 -2.49 18.87 -8.43
C VAL A 80 -1.49 17.90 -7.82
N LEU A 81 -1.71 16.58 -7.97
CA LEU A 81 -0.78 15.58 -7.47
C LEU A 81 0.61 15.71 -8.09
N ALA A 82 0.69 16.01 -9.39
CA ALA A 82 1.96 16.22 -10.07
C ALA A 82 2.65 17.50 -9.58
N ALA A 83 1.91 18.62 -9.46
CA ALA A 83 2.46 19.88 -8.96
C ALA A 83 2.98 19.76 -7.52
N GLU A 84 2.23 19.10 -6.62
CA GLU A 84 2.66 18.88 -5.24
C GLU A 84 3.84 17.90 -5.12
N ALA A 85 4.04 17.01 -6.09
CA ALA A 85 5.20 16.12 -6.12
C ALA A 85 6.48 16.84 -6.52
N ASP A 86 6.36 17.91 -7.29
CA ASP A 86 7.48 18.76 -7.71
C ASP A 86 7.83 19.82 -6.64
N ASP A 87 6.88 20.17 -5.78
CA ASP A 87 7.06 21.10 -4.68
C ASP A 87 7.67 20.43 -3.43
N GLY A 88 8.48 21.17 -2.69
CA GLY A 88 8.98 20.75 -1.37
C GLY A 88 10.07 19.69 -1.37
N PHE A 89 10.79 19.49 -2.47
CA PHE A 89 11.94 18.57 -2.57
C PHE A 89 11.61 17.12 -2.15
N ALA A 90 10.49 16.60 -2.64
CA ALA A 90 10.06 15.23 -2.35
C ALA A 90 11.07 14.16 -2.83
N THR A 91 11.97 14.50 -3.75
CA THR A 91 13.04 13.64 -4.27
C THR A 91 14.29 13.57 -3.39
N ALA A 92 14.37 14.33 -2.29
CA ALA A 92 15.53 14.43 -1.39
C ALA A 92 16.15 13.06 -1.01
N THR A 93 15.31 12.10 -0.64
CA THR A 93 15.78 10.75 -0.28
C THR A 93 16.44 10.04 -1.46
N GLY A 94 15.89 10.19 -2.67
CA GLY A 94 16.45 9.61 -3.88
C GLY A 94 17.84 10.15 -4.20
N ILE A 95 18.06 11.46 -3.99
CA ILE A 95 19.38 12.09 -4.13
C ILE A 95 20.36 11.53 -3.08
N ALA A 96 19.95 11.44 -1.81
CA ALA A 96 20.82 10.87 -0.78
C ALA A 96 21.20 9.41 -1.07
N ASP A 97 20.26 8.60 -1.59
CA ASP A 97 20.51 7.23 -2.01
C ASP A 97 21.48 7.18 -3.21
N LEU A 98 21.29 8.04 -4.22
CA LEU A 98 22.19 8.15 -5.39
C LEU A 98 23.63 8.40 -4.94
N LEU A 99 23.84 9.37 -4.06
CA LEU A 99 25.16 9.71 -3.54
C LEU A 99 25.77 8.58 -2.70
N ALA A 100 24.96 7.91 -1.90
CA ALA A 100 25.40 6.76 -1.11
C ALA A 100 25.81 5.58 -2.02
N MET A 101 25.07 5.34 -3.10
CA MET A 101 25.43 4.32 -4.11
C MET A 101 26.68 4.67 -4.88
N ALA A 102 26.98 5.96 -5.05
CA ALA A 102 28.23 6.46 -5.64
C ALA A 102 29.45 6.34 -4.69
N GLY A 103 29.24 5.90 -3.45
CA GLY A 103 30.30 5.60 -2.49
C GLY A 103 30.44 6.59 -1.34
N LEU A 104 29.62 7.63 -1.27
CA LEU A 104 29.60 8.52 -0.12
C LEU A 104 28.96 7.82 1.10
N PRO A 105 29.48 8.03 2.32
CA PRO A 105 28.79 7.58 3.51
C PRO A 105 27.37 8.21 3.57
N PHE A 106 26.33 7.43 3.84
CA PHE A 106 24.95 7.90 3.84
C PHE A 106 24.73 9.17 4.69
N ARG A 107 25.39 9.27 5.84
CA ARG A 107 25.31 10.46 6.70
C ARG A 107 25.84 11.71 5.99
N THR A 108 26.93 11.60 5.27
CA THR A 108 27.51 12.70 4.49
C THR A 108 26.61 13.05 3.30
N ALA A 109 26.09 12.05 2.59
CA ALA A 109 25.11 12.27 1.52
C ALA A 109 23.87 13.01 2.03
N HIS A 110 23.35 12.61 3.19
CA HIS A 110 22.22 13.28 3.84
C HIS A 110 22.56 14.73 4.24
N GLU A 111 23.78 15.00 4.72
CA GLU A 111 24.24 16.34 5.09
C GLU A 111 24.29 17.28 3.87
N VAL A 112 24.80 16.81 2.73
CA VAL A 112 24.78 17.55 1.46
C VAL A 112 23.34 17.88 1.05
N VAL A 113 22.44 16.92 1.07
CA VAL A 113 21.04 17.11 0.69
C VAL A 113 20.32 18.06 1.63
N ALA A 114 20.57 17.97 2.94
CA ALA A 114 19.98 18.86 3.93
C ALA A 114 20.45 20.30 3.75
N LEU A 115 21.74 20.51 3.49
CA LEU A 115 22.29 21.84 3.23
C LEU A 115 21.75 22.42 1.92
N ALA A 116 21.62 21.61 0.86
CA ALA A 116 21.02 22.05 -0.40
C ALA A 116 19.56 22.48 -0.22
N ALA A 117 18.79 21.74 0.60
CA ALA A 117 17.42 22.12 0.93
C ALA A 117 17.35 23.45 1.68
N GLU A 118 18.25 23.68 2.65
CA GLU A 118 18.34 24.95 3.39
C GLU A 118 18.73 26.12 2.47
N GLN A 119 19.69 25.92 1.57
CA GLN A 119 20.11 26.95 0.61
C GLN A 119 19.03 27.31 -0.42
N ALA A 120 18.12 26.38 -0.70
CA ALA A 120 17.03 26.57 -1.65
C ALA A 120 15.75 27.15 -1.01
N GLU A 121 15.64 27.26 0.34
CA GLU A 121 14.41 27.74 1.01
C GLU A 121 13.92 29.10 0.53
N ASP A 122 14.83 30.01 0.16
CA ASP A 122 14.52 31.35 -0.32
C ASP A 122 14.58 31.44 -1.86
N SER A 123 14.71 30.32 -2.58
CA SER A 123 14.83 30.28 -4.06
C SER A 123 13.50 29.90 -4.70
N ASP A 124 13.06 30.66 -5.70
CA ASP A 124 11.88 30.32 -6.49
C ASP A 124 12.08 29.06 -7.36
N ASP A 125 13.34 28.68 -7.64
CA ASP A 125 13.71 27.54 -8.48
C ASP A 125 13.87 26.21 -7.70
N GLY A 126 13.77 26.25 -6.35
CA GLY A 126 13.95 25.08 -5.50
C GLY A 126 15.37 24.48 -5.54
N VAL A 127 15.49 23.18 -5.25
CA VAL A 127 16.78 22.47 -5.27
C VAL A 127 17.12 22.05 -6.69
N THR A 128 18.21 22.57 -7.22
CA THR A 128 18.76 22.23 -8.55
C THR A 128 20.07 21.47 -8.43
N ALA A 129 20.55 20.87 -9.54
CA ALA A 129 21.86 20.22 -9.58
C ALA A 129 23.00 21.18 -9.18
N ALA A 130 22.90 22.46 -9.54
CA ALA A 130 23.89 23.48 -9.15
C ALA A 130 23.86 23.78 -7.64
N VAL A 131 22.69 23.81 -7.01
CA VAL A 131 22.56 24.01 -5.56
C VAL A 131 23.12 22.80 -4.81
N LEU A 132 22.87 21.59 -5.30
CA LEU A 132 23.45 20.36 -4.75
C LEU A 132 24.97 20.32 -4.86
N ASP A 133 25.52 20.77 -6.00
CA ASP A 133 26.97 20.86 -6.20
C ASP A 133 27.61 21.87 -5.23
N GLY A 134 27.00 23.04 -5.08
CA GLY A 134 27.47 24.06 -4.12
C GLY A 134 27.42 23.53 -2.66
N ALA A 135 26.38 22.82 -2.27
CA ALA A 135 26.29 22.19 -0.97
C ALA A 135 27.36 21.08 -0.79
N ALA A 136 27.64 20.32 -1.84
CA ALA A 136 28.69 19.31 -1.82
C ALA A 136 30.08 19.93 -1.68
N GLU A 137 30.38 21.02 -2.39
CA GLU A 137 31.63 21.76 -2.22
C GLU A 137 31.82 22.24 -0.76
N GLU A 138 30.75 22.66 -0.10
CA GLU A 138 30.81 23.10 1.30
C GLU A 138 31.04 21.92 2.27
N VAL A 139 30.35 20.80 2.07
CA VAL A 139 30.42 19.64 2.97
C VAL A 139 31.63 18.74 2.70
N LEU A 140 31.96 18.51 1.42
CA LEU A 140 33.00 17.58 0.99
C LEU A 140 34.35 18.28 0.68
N GLY A 141 34.29 19.56 0.31
CA GLY A 141 35.43 20.32 -0.20
C GLY A 141 35.74 20.06 -1.68
N GLU A 142 34.85 19.40 -2.41
CA GLU A 142 34.97 19.06 -3.82
C GLU A 142 33.58 18.97 -4.48
N SER A 143 33.54 19.05 -5.82
CA SER A 143 32.31 19.00 -6.60
C SER A 143 31.59 17.66 -6.46
N LEU A 144 30.26 17.72 -6.42
CA LEU A 144 29.38 16.54 -6.48
C LEU A 144 29.63 15.69 -7.73
N PHE A 145 29.98 16.35 -8.83
CA PHE A 145 30.19 15.71 -10.13
C PHE A 145 31.48 14.89 -10.23
N GLU A 146 32.31 14.89 -9.19
CA GLU A 146 33.42 13.91 -9.05
C GLU A 146 32.89 12.51 -8.65
N TYR A 147 31.69 12.40 -8.09
CA TYR A 147 31.06 11.16 -7.65
C TYR A 147 29.97 10.66 -8.59
N VAL A 148 29.16 11.57 -9.13
CA VAL A 148 28.02 11.27 -9.99
C VAL A 148 28.00 12.24 -11.17
N ASP A 149 27.51 11.81 -12.33
CA ASP A 149 27.32 12.71 -13.47
C ASP A 149 26.07 13.60 -13.26
N GLU A 150 26.11 14.78 -13.88
CA GLU A 150 25.06 15.80 -13.77
C GLU A 150 23.68 15.26 -14.24
N ALA A 151 23.66 14.47 -15.32
CA ALA A 151 22.43 13.90 -15.85
C ALA A 151 21.76 12.92 -14.86
N SER A 152 22.55 12.17 -14.10
CA SER A 152 22.05 11.30 -13.02
C SER A 152 21.44 12.10 -11.87
N VAL A 153 22.02 13.24 -11.55
CA VAL A 153 21.48 14.16 -10.53
C VAL A 153 20.18 14.80 -11.01
N GLU A 154 20.14 15.29 -12.25
CA GLU A 154 18.91 15.85 -12.86
C GLU A 154 17.78 14.83 -12.90
N SER A 155 18.07 13.58 -13.33
CA SER A 155 17.08 12.49 -13.32
C SER A 155 16.61 12.16 -11.91
N ALA A 156 17.47 12.17 -10.90
CA ALA A 156 17.08 11.92 -9.52
C ALA A 156 16.27 13.08 -8.90
N LEU A 157 16.40 14.30 -9.42
CA LEU A 157 15.59 15.47 -9.06
C LEU A 157 14.19 15.42 -9.70
N ASP A 158 14.05 14.81 -10.88
CA ASP A 158 12.75 14.67 -11.53
C ASP A 158 11.85 13.65 -10.78
N PRO A 159 10.63 14.06 -10.33
CA PRO A 159 9.75 13.16 -9.60
C PRO A 159 9.32 11.92 -10.39
N ALA A 160 9.13 12.02 -11.70
CA ALA A 160 8.70 10.89 -12.54
C ALA A 160 9.84 9.88 -12.70
N ASP A 161 11.06 10.35 -12.94
CA ASP A 161 12.26 9.52 -13.01
C ASP A 161 12.58 8.88 -11.64
N SER A 162 12.42 9.64 -10.55
CA SER A 162 12.56 9.14 -9.18
C SER A 162 11.59 8.00 -8.88
N VAL A 163 10.35 8.08 -9.33
CA VAL A 163 9.37 6.99 -9.23
C VAL A 163 9.78 5.82 -10.13
N ALA A 164 10.17 6.07 -11.39
CA ALA A 164 10.54 5.05 -12.35
C ALA A 164 11.78 4.23 -11.92
N SER A 165 12.70 4.85 -11.17
CA SER A 165 13.89 4.17 -10.63
C SER A 165 13.60 3.14 -9.53
N ARG A 166 12.40 3.13 -8.94
CA ARG A 166 11.99 2.25 -7.84
C ARG A 166 11.31 0.98 -8.37
N ASP A 167 12.04 0.18 -9.13
CA ASP A 167 11.55 -0.97 -9.92
C ASP A 167 11.53 -2.31 -9.16
N SER A 168 11.89 -2.31 -7.88
CA SER A 168 11.81 -3.52 -7.05
C SER A 168 10.37 -4.05 -6.95
N ALA A 169 10.20 -5.34 -6.69
CA ALA A 169 8.89 -5.95 -6.50
C ALA A 169 8.09 -5.22 -5.41
N GLY A 170 6.90 -4.72 -5.76
CA GLY A 170 6.07 -3.87 -4.90
C GLY A 170 6.45 -2.39 -4.90
N GLY A 171 7.45 -2.00 -5.69
CA GLY A 171 7.82 -0.60 -5.90
C GLY A 171 6.83 0.16 -6.79
N PRO A 172 6.90 1.50 -6.82
CA PRO A 172 5.97 2.34 -7.56
C PRO A 172 6.30 2.51 -9.05
N ALA A 173 7.43 1.97 -9.54
CA ALA A 173 7.77 2.07 -10.95
C ALA A 173 6.66 1.47 -11.84
N PRO A 174 6.29 2.11 -12.97
CA PRO A 174 5.20 1.66 -13.83
C PRO A 174 5.27 0.18 -14.18
N ALA A 175 6.46 -0.33 -14.54
CA ALA A 175 6.65 -1.74 -14.88
C ALA A 175 6.40 -2.68 -13.68
N ALA A 176 6.81 -2.29 -12.46
CA ALA A 176 6.58 -3.06 -11.25
C ALA A 176 5.09 -3.08 -10.87
N VAL A 177 4.40 -1.95 -11.05
CA VAL A 177 2.95 -1.83 -10.84
C VAL A 177 2.18 -2.67 -11.86
N GLU A 178 2.53 -2.61 -13.15
CA GLU A 178 1.91 -3.42 -14.20
C GLU A 178 2.08 -4.91 -13.95
N ALA A 179 3.27 -5.36 -13.54
CA ALA A 179 3.52 -6.74 -13.16
C ALA A 179 2.62 -7.16 -11.98
N SER A 180 2.56 -6.34 -10.92
CA SER A 180 1.71 -6.60 -9.75
C SER A 180 0.22 -6.67 -10.10
N ILE A 181 -0.26 -5.82 -11.03
CA ILE A 181 -1.64 -5.86 -11.53
C ILE A 181 -1.91 -7.14 -12.32
N SER A 182 -0.95 -7.56 -13.16
CA SER A 182 -1.07 -8.81 -13.92
C SER A 182 -1.18 -10.03 -13.00
N ASP A 183 -0.28 -10.13 -12.03
CA ASP A 183 -0.28 -11.20 -11.04
C ASP A 183 -1.59 -11.23 -10.23
N ALA A 184 -2.06 -10.06 -9.79
CA ALA A 184 -3.32 -9.96 -9.05
C ALA A 184 -4.53 -10.40 -9.89
N ARG A 185 -4.55 -10.11 -11.19
CA ARG A 185 -5.60 -10.56 -12.11
C ARG A 185 -5.59 -12.08 -12.31
N GLU A 186 -4.41 -12.68 -12.41
CA GLU A 186 -4.29 -14.15 -12.51
C GLU A 186 -4.82 -14.84 -11.25
N VAL A 187 -4.41 -14.36 -10.07
CA VAL A 187 -4.90 -14.89 -8.78
C VAL A 187 -6.42 -14.74 -8.68
N LEU A 188 -6.96 -13.56 -9.01
CA LEU A 188 -8.40 -13.31 -8.96
C LEU A 188 -9.18 -14.24 -9.92
N SER A 189 -8.65 -14.50 -11.11
CA SER A 189 -9.26 -15.43 -12.07
C SER A 189 -9.27 -16.86 -11.52
N ALA A 190 -8.14 -17.32 -10.98
CA ALA A 190 -8.03 -18.66 -10.40
C ALA A 190 -8.96 -18.83 -9.20
N ASP A 191 -9.04 -17.85 -8.31
CA ASP A 191 -9.95 -17.86 -7.16
C ASP A 191 -11.42 -17.88 -7.58
N SER A 192 -11.77 -17.14 -8.62
CA SER A 192 -13.13 -17.10 -9.17
C SER A 192 -13.54 -18.46 -9.76
N ASP A 193 -12.64 -19.11 -10.50
CA ASP A 193 -12.85 -20.44 -11.06
C ASP A 193 -13.00 -21.50 -9.95
N GLU A 194 -12.17 -21.43 -8.92
CA GLU A 194 -12.26 -22.36 -7.76
C GLU A 194 -13.58 -22.17 -7.01
N VAL A 195 -14.02 -20.95 -6.77
CA VAL A 195 -15.32 -20.67 -6.13
C VAL A 195 -16.46 -21.18 -6.98
N ALA A 196 -16.42 -20.99 -8.31
CA ALA A 196 -17.43 -21.49 -9.22
C ALA A 196 -17.49 -23.02 -9.23
N ALA A 197 -16.33 -23.68 -9.25
CA ALA A 197 -16.26 -25.15 -9.18
C ALA A 197 -16.83 -25.72 -7.87
N ARG A 198 -16.50 -25.08 -6.74
CA ARG A 198 -17.06 -25.48 -5.41
C ARG A 198 -18.56 -25.30 -5.34
N ARG A 199 -19.10 -24.19 -5.84
CA ARG A 199 -20.55 -23.94 -5.92
C ARG A 199 -21.23 -24.99 -6.77
N GLY A 200 -20.71 -25.28 -7.98
CA GLY A 200 -21.23 -26.32 -8.84
C GLY A 200 -21.27 -27.70 -8.18
N THR A 201 -20.25 -28.03 -7.39
CA THR A 201 -20.23 -29.29 -6.62
C THR A 201 -21.35 -29.33 -5.54
N LEU A 202 -21.58 -28.22 -4.84
CA LEU A 202 -22.65 -28.13 -3.85
C LEU A 202 -24.04 -28.19 -4.48
N ASP A 203 -24.23 -27.49 -5.60
CA ASP A 203 -25.50 -27.51 -6.34
C ASP A 203 -25.82 -28.92 -6.86
N ALA A 204 -24.84 -29.60 -7.45
CA ALA A 204 -24.99 -30.99 -7.90
C ALA A 204 -25.31 -31.93 -6.74
N ALA A 205 -24.68 -31.75 -5.58
CA ALA A 205 -24.99 -32.57 -4.38
C ALA A 205 -26.40 -32.31 -3.85
N ALA A 206 -26.87 -31.06 -3.89
CA ALA A 206 -28.24 -30.70 -3.50
C ALA A 206 -29.27 -31.30 -4.47
N GLU A 207 -29.03 -31.27 -5.77
CA GLU A 207 -29.89 -31.90 -6.78
C GLU A 207 -29.95 -33.43 -6.59
N GLN A 208 -28.80 -34.06 -6.34
CA GLN A 208 -28.75 -35.50 -6.09
C GLN A 208 -29.54 -35.85 -4.86
N LEU A 209 -29.41 -35.08 -3.78
CA LEU A 209 -30.19 -35.29 -2.56
C LEU A 209 -31.71 -35.19 -2.82
N ALA A 210 -32.13 -34.15 -3.55
CA ALA A 210 -33.55 -33.99 -3.92
C ALA A 210 -34.08 -35.18 -4.73
N GLN A 211 -33.32 -35.65 -5.73
CA GLN A 211 -33.68 -36.82 -6.53
C GLN A 211 -33.80 -38.11 -5.67
N GLU A 212 -32.90 -38.31 -4.71
CA GLU A 212 -32.98 -39.45 -3.81
C GLU A 212 -34.20 -39.34 -2.88
N VAL A 213 -34.51 -38.19 -2.34
CA VAL A 213 -35.72 -37.98 -1.51
C VAL A 213 -36.98 -38.32 -2.30
N ASP A 214 -37.08 -37.84 -3.56
CA ASP A 214 -38.26 -38.11 -4.43
C ASP A 214 -38.47 -39.58 -4.74
N ARG A 215 -37.45 -40.44 -4.60
CA ARG A 215 -37.58 -41.89 -4.76
C ARG A 215 -38.28 -42.60 -3.57
N TYR A 216 -38.33 -41.94 -2.42
CA TYR A 216 -38.86 -42.52 -1.17
C TYR A 216 -40.19 -41.84 -0.73
N VAL A 217 -40.63 -40.82 -1.44
CA VAL A 217 -41.91 -40.14 -1.24
C VAL A 217 -42.89 -40.50 -2.34
#